data_f369916060e594ea748ac5f096296897
#
_entry.id   f369916060e594ea748ac5f096296897
#
_cell.length_a   1.000
_cell.length_b   1.000
_cell.length_c   1.000
_cell.angle_alpha   90.00
_cell.angle_beta   90.00
_cell.angle_gamma   90.00
#
_symmetry.space_group_name_H-M   'P 1'
#
loop_
_entity.id
_entity.type
_entity.pdbx_description
1 polymer ?
#
loop_
_entity_poly.entity_id
_entity_poly.type
_entity_poly.pdbx_seq_one_letter_code
_entity_poly.pdbx_strand_id
1 'polypeptide(L)'
;MNQKTNHFLRKNRYFHTLCFLLTLTLLFSLCGCASTGVSDTEHSSDTVSDSASDSESVTITDMTGRTVTLEKPAERVVALTASDCEILYAIGAGNKLVGRGTYCDYPDEVMDVPVVESGASTNIEEIIAIKPDVVLMSSMDQSTEQIAQLETAGIHVVVSRETDIEGVYTAIEMIGTLMGKEDTASAVIADMKQTFQAIKDKSTGDGSQSIYFEVSPLQYGLWTAGSNTFMDEIATMLGMTNCFSDVDGWGEISEEQILERDPDFIVTITMYFGEGPTPEEELLSRTGWENITAIKNKAILNLQNNELSRPTPRLADGAQMLYDFIYEETP
;
A
#
# COMPACT_ATOMS: atom_id res chain seq x y z
N MET A 1 -19.19 -30.29 -31.53
CA MET A 1 -18.97 -29.99 -32.96
C MET A 1 -19.55 -28.61 -33.23
N ASN A 2 -18.66 -27.65 -33.47
CA ASN A 2 -18.87 -26.29 -34.05
C ASN A 2 -20.05 -25.42 -33.65
N GLN A 3 -19.75 -24.40 -32.84
CA GLN A 3 -20.22 -23.02 -33.06
C GLN A 3 -19.64 -22.08 -31.98
N LYS A 4 -18.40 -21.65 -32.10
CA LYS A 4 -17.84 -20.49 -31.37
C LYS A 4 -16.59 -19.97 -32.08
N THR A 5 -16.74 -19.45 -33.30
CA THR A 5 -15.70 -18.69 -33.98
C THR A 5 -16.37 -17.76 -34.98
N ASN A 6 -16.83 -16.58 -34.55
CA ASN A 6 -17.18 -15.47 -35.44
C ASN A 6 -17.58 -14.19 -34.68
N HIS A 7 -16.75 -13.72 -33.75
CA HIS A 7 -16.98 -12.38 -33.15
C HIS A 7 -15.72 -11.49 -33.06
N PHE A 8 -14.60 -11.88 -33.67
CA PHE A 8 -13.32 -11.15 -33.47
C PHE A 8 -12.83 -10.34 -34.70
N LEU A 9 -13.62 -10.22 -35.75
CA LEU A 9 -13.15 -9.56 -36.98
C LEU A 9 -13.92 -8.30 -37.42
N ARG A 10 -14.57 -7.57 -36.51
CA ARG A 10 -15.38 -6.39 -36.92
C ARG A 10 -14.99 -5.06 -36.27
N LYS A 11 -13.88 -4.95 -35.53
CA LYS A 11 -13.48 -3.71 -34.83
C LYS A 11 -12.25 -2.98 -35.36
N ASN A 12 -11.68 -3.39 -36.50
CA ASN A 12 -10.41 -2.84 -36.98
C ASN A 12 -10.50 -2.04 -38.30
N ARG A 13 -11.64 -1.49 -38.69
CA ARG A 13 -11.82 -0.72 -39.93
C ARG A 13 -12.05 0.78 -39.79
N TYR A 14 -12.05 1.34 -38.60
CA TYR A 14 -12.28 2.79 -38.36
C TYR A 14 -11.05 3.56 -37.87
N PHE A 15 -9.89 2.90 -37.71
CA PHE A 15 -8.69 3.56 -37.15
C PHE A 15 -7.74 4.13 -38.23
N HIS A 16 -7.94 3.86 -39.52
CA HIS A 16 -7.06 4.31 -40.61
C HIS A 16 -7.54 5.53 -41.42
N THR A 17 -8.68 6.13 -41.07
CA THR A 17 -9.24 7.27 -41.83
C THR A 17 -9.07 8.62 -41.11
N LEU A 18 -8.47 8.69 -39.94
CA LEU A 18 -8.31 9.95 -39.19
C LEU A 18 -6.88 10.53 -39.17
N CYS A 19 -5.92 9.88 -39.82
CA CYS A 19 -4.52 10.33 -39.87
C CYS A 19 -4.11 11.09 -41.15
N PHE A 20 -5.02 11.42 -42.07
CA PHE A 20 -4.66 12.01 -43.37
C PHE A 20 -5.10 13.48 -43.58
N LEU A 21 -5.53 14.19 -42.52
CA LEU A 21 -6.06 15.56 -42.68
C LEU A 21 -5.34 16.63 -41.83
N LEU A 22 -4.13 16.40 -41.37
CA LEU A 22 -3.38 17.37 -40.53
C LEU A 22 -1.95 17.70 -41.04
N THR A 23 -1.68 17.56 -42.34
CA THR A 23 -0.39 17.95 -42.93
C THR A 23 -0.57 18.84 -44.15
N LEU A 24 -1.23 19.99 -44.00
CA LEU A 24 -1.23 21.00 -45.07
C LEU A 24 -1.53 22.39 -44.56
N THR A 25 -0.69 22.98 -43.67
CA THR A 25 -0.64 24.46 -43.48
C THR A 25 0.65 24.81 -42.72
N LEU A 26 1.78 24.94 -43.44
CA LEU A 26 2.94 25.71 -42.98
C LEU A 26 3.89 25.96 -44.16
N LEU A 27 3.51 26.90 -45.02
CA LEU A 27 4.42 27.54 -45.98
C LEU A 27 3.87 28.94 -46.26
N PHE A 28 4.51 29.93 -45.76
CA PHE A 28 4.65 31.29 -46.25
C PHE A 28 4.92 32.26 -45.11
N SER A 29 6.16 32.71 -44.96
CA SER A 29 6.54 34.12 -44.97
C SER A 29 8.04 34.27 -44.70
N LEU A 30 8.78 34.41 -45.77
CA LEU A 30 10.12 35.03 -45.83
C LEU A 30 9.94 36.40 -46.48
N CYS A 31 10.29 37.48 -45.80
CA CYS A 31 10.72 38.78 -46.32
C CYS A 31 11.26 39.55 -45.12
N GLY A 32 12.50 39.87 -44.91
CA GLY A 32 13.45 40.58 -45.70
C GLY A 32 13.50 42.02 -45.28
N CYS A 33 14.61 42.44 -44.62
CA CYS A 33 15.26 43.73 -44.91
C CYS A 33 16.55 43.87 -44.10
N ALA A 34 17.61 44.11 -44.82
CA ALA A 34 18.95 44.45 -44.38
C ALA A 34 19.03 45.94 -43.98
N SER A 35 19.85 46.29 -42.97
CA SER A 35 20.60 47.55 -42.97
C SER A 35 21.88 47.40 -42.12
N THR A 36 22.93 47.84 -42.72
CA THR A 36 24.32 47.93 -42.34
C THR A 36 24.59 48.90 -41.23
N GLY A 37 25.54 48.57 -40.31
CA GLY A 37 26.15 49.51 -39.34
C GLY A 37 27.34 48.84 -38.64
N VAL A 38 28.50 49.39 -38.85
CA VAL A 38 29.87 48.94 -38.53
C VAL A 38 30.28 49.34 -37.09
N SER A 39 31.20 48.49 -36.52
CA SER A 39 32.15 48.72 -35.37
C SER A 39 31.54 48.76 -33.96
N ASP A 40 32.04 48.02 -32.99
CA ASP A 40 33.40 47.87 -32.45
C ASP A 40 33.49 46.67 -31.47
N THR A 41 34.67 46.18 -31.37
CA THR A 41 35.19 45.07 -30.55
C THR A 41 35.00 45.29 -29.06
N GLU A 42 34.33 44.37 -28.36
CA GLU A 42 34.68 44.02 -26.99
C GLU A 42 34.47 42.53 -26.72
N HIS A 43 35.52 41.95 -26.21
CA HIS A 43 35.68 40.57 -25.83
C HIS A 43 34.83 40.30 -24.56
N SER A 44 33.73 39.60 -24.67
CA SER A 44 32.98 39.08 -23.53
C SER A 44 32.96 37.59 -23.62
N SER A 45 33.63 36.96 -22.68
CA SER A 45 33.63 35.54 -22.44
C SER A 45 32.22 35.07 -22.16
N ASP A 46 31.60 34.37 -23.12
CA ASP A 46 30.38 33.57 -22.88
C ASP A 46 30.71 32.41 -21.93
N THR A 47 30.45 32.62 -20.66
CA THR A 47 30.22 31.53 -19.73
C THR A 47 28.92 30.83 -20.19
N VAL A 48 29.07 29.70 -20.85
CA VAL A 48 28.00 28.73 -21.01
C VAL A 48 27.57 28.33 -19.60
N SER A 49 26.47 28.89 -19.17
CA SER A 49 25.77 28.42 -17.97
C SER A 49 25.23 27.03 -18.32
N ASP A 50 26.02 26.03 -18.00
CA ASP A 50 25.54 24.64 -17.90
C ASP A 50 24.49 24.65 -16.79
N SER A 51 23.24 24.73 -17.17
CA SER A 51 22.11 24.47 -16.26
C SER A 51 22.09 22.98 -15.98
N ALA A 52 23.06 22.55 -15.15
CA ALA A 52 22.86 21.33 -14.37
C ALA A 52 21.54 21.53 -13.61
N SER A 53 20.54 20.76 -13.89
CA SER A 53 19.36 20.66 -13.04
C SER A 53 19.90 20.19 -11.69
N ASP A 54 19.93 21.09 -10.71
CA ASP A 54 20.15 20.75 -9.32
C ASP A 54 19.04 19.75 -8.93
N SER A 55 19.33 18.46 -9.03
CA SER A 55 18.52 17.44 -8.40
C SER A 55 18.77 17.58 -6.90
N GLU A 56 17.79 18.17 -6.22
CA GLU A 56 17.86 18.41 -4.79
C GLU A 56 18.03 17.07 -4.06
N SER A 57 19.03 16.97 -3.19
CA SER A 57 19.26 15.76 -2.38
C SER A 57 18.06 15.49 -1.48
N VAL A 58 17.68 14.25 -1.38
CA VAL A 58 16.56 13.81 -0.54
C VAL A 58 17.09 13.26 0.77
N THR A 59 16.63 13.79 1.89
CA THR A 59 16.96 13.30 3.23
C THR A 59 15.68 12.99 3.98
N ILE A 60 15.57 11.77 4.48
CA ILE A 60 14.46 11.31 5.32
C ILE A 60 14.99 10.76 6.65
N THR A 61 14.11 10.68 7.64
CA THR A 61 14.32 9.83 8.83
C THR A 61 13.36 8.67 8.74
N ASP A 62 13.87 7.44 8.75
CA ASP A 62 13.02 6.26 8.69
C ASP A 62 12.28 6.01 10.03
N MET A 63 11.33 5.08 10.03
CA MET A 63 10.48 4.84 11.19
C MET A 63 11.21 4.13 12.35
N THR A 64 12.49 3.80 12.18
CA THR A 64 13.39 3.35 13.26
C THR A 64 14.33 4.45 13.76
N GLY A 65 14.20 5.67 13.22
CA GLY A 65 14.98 6.85 13.61
C GLY A 65 16.32 6.99 12.88
N ARG A 66 16.57 6.23 11.81
CA ARG A 66 17.78 6.31 10.99
C ARG A 66 17.63 7.39 9.92
N THR A 67 18.65 8.20 9.75
CA THR A 67 18.68 9.20 8.67
C THR A 67 19.27 8.57 7.40
N VAL A 68 18.52 8.66 6.30
CA VAL A 68 18.93 8.19 4.98
C VAL A 68 18.94 9.36 4.02
N THR A 69 20.05 9.54 3.29
CA THR A 69 20.23 10.63 2.32
C THR A 69 20.59 10.06 0.96
N LEU A 70 19.83 10.45 -0.06
CA LEU A 70 20.07 10.15 -1.47
C LEU A 70 20.47 11.45 -2.19
N GLU A 71 21.33 11.36 -3.19
CA GLU A 71 21.73 12.54 -4.01
C GLU A 71 20.56 13.10 -4.84
N LYS A 72 19.52 12.30 -5.08
CA LYS A 72 18.29 12.64 -5.80
C LYS A 72 17.18 11.66 -5.42
N PRO A 73 15.91 11.94 -5.73
CA PRO A 73 14.82 10.96 -5.55
C PRO A 73 15.14 9.60 -6.16
N ALA A 74 14.73 8.54 -5.50
CA ALA A 74 15.03 7.17 -5.91
C ALA A 74 14.38 6.84 -7.27
N GLU A 75 15.14 6.17 -8.14
CA GLU A 75 14.71 5.74 -9.48
C GLU A 75 14.57 4.21 -9.58
N ARG A 76 15.21 3.47 -8.69
CA ARG A 76 15.22 2.01 -8.65
C ARG A 76 14.98 1.55 -7.22
N VAL A 77 13.83 0.98 -6.97
CA VAL A 77 13.39 0.55 -5.62
C VAL A 77 13.19 -0.95 -5.59
N VAL A 78 13.67 -1.59 -4.54
CA VAL A 78 13.21 -2.92 -4.14
C VAL A 78 12.35 -2.75 -2.90
N ALA A 79 11.11 -3.26 -2.92
CA ALA A 79 10.22 -3.25 -1.76
C ALA A 79 9.95 -4.68 -1.31
N LEU A 80 10.32 -5.01 -0.07
CA LEU A 80 10.25 -6.37 0.46
C LEU A 80 8.92 -6.65 1.18
N THR A 81 8.13 -5.61 1.47
CA THR A 81 6.83 -5.74 2.13
C THR A 81 5.69 -5.39 1.17
N ALA A 82 4.54 -6.00 1.39
CA ALA A 82 3.35 -5.71 0.60
C ALA A 82 2.86 -4.27 0.81
N SER A 83 2.95 -3.74 2.04
CA SER A 83 2.55 -2.36 2.34
C SER A 83 3.37 -1.33 1.57
N ASP A 84 4.70 -1.47 1.56
CA ASP A 84 5.57 -0.56 0.82
C ASP A 84 5.30 -0.62 -0.69
N CYS A 85 5.04 -1.82 -1.24
CA CYS A 85 4.64 -1.97 -2.65
C CYS A 85 3.33 -1.22 -2.95
N GLU A 86 2.31 -1.41 -2.13
CA GLU A 86 1.01 -0.75 -2.31
C GLU A 86 1.12 0.77 -2.19
N ILE A 87 1.91 1.28 -1.24
CA ILE A 87 2.18 2.72 -1.10
C ILE A 87 2.87 3.27 -2.35
N LEU A 88 3.90 2.59 -2.89
CA LEU A 88 4.58 3.01 -4.11
C LEU A 88 3.61 3.14 -5.30
N TYR A 89 2.69 2.20 -5.46
CA TYR A 89 1.68 2.29 -6.51
C TYR A 89 0.67 3.41 -6.26
N ALA A 90 0.21 3.55 -5.02
CA ALA A 90 -0.77 4.58 -4.65
C ALA A 90 -0.25 6.02 -4.89
N ILE A 91 1.05 6.26 -4.66
CA ILE A 91 1.67 7.57 -4.93
C ILE A 91 2.16 7.74 -6.38
N GLY A 92 1.89 6.77 -7.27
CA GLY A 92 2.28 6.81 -8.67
C GLY A 92 3.79 6.59 -8.92
N ALA A 93 4.46 5.87 -8.03
CA ALA A 93 5.88 5.50 -8.14
C ALA A 93 6.10 4.00 -8.46
N GLY A 94 5.05 3.23 -8.73
CA GLY A 94 5.13 1.79 -9.02
C GLY A 94 6.06 1.43 -10.19
N ASN A 95 6.20 2.33 -11.18
CA ASN A 95 7.12 2.13 -12.31
C ASN A 95 8.62 2.21 -11.92
N LYS A 96 8.95 2.60 -10.68
CA LYS A 96 10.30 2.60 -10.13
C LYS A 96 10.64 1.29 -9.41
N LEU A 97 9.65 0.43 -9.18
CA LEU A 97 9.83 -0.85 -8.51
C LEU A 97 10.55 -1.83 -9.44
N VAL A 98 11.72 -2.29 -9.05
CA VAL A 98 12.58 -3.21 -9.84
C VAL A 98 12.72 -4.60 -9.22
N GLY A 99 12.19 -4.78 -7.99
CA GLY A 99 12.10 -6.06 -7.29
C GLY A 99 11.07 -5.95 -6.18
N ARG A 100 10.29 -7.00 -5.96
CA ARG A 100 9.24 -7.07 -4.94
C ARG A 100 9.39 -8.27 -4.04
N GLY A 101 8.92 -8.15 -2.80
CA GLY A 101 8.84 -9.28 -1.88
C GLY A 101 7.82 -10.34 -2.34
N THR A 102 7.93 -11.52 -1.75
CA THR A 102 7.10 -12.69 -2.10
C THR A 102 5.59 -12.44 -1.97
N TYR A 103 5.21 -11.64 -0.97
CA TYR A 103 3.80 -11.37 -0.64
C TYR A 103 3.25 -10.06 -1.24
N CYS A 104 4.02 -9.40 -2.11
CA CYS A 104 3.54 -8.22 -2.83
C CYS A 104 2.70 -8.66 -4.03
N ASP A 105 1.38 -8.57 -3.92
CA ASP A 105 0.39 -9.10 -4.86
C ASP A 105 -0.66 -8.08 -5.32
N TYR A 106 -0.54 -6.83 -4.85
CA TYR A 106 -1.45 -5.75 -5.21
C TYR A 106 -0.69 -4.44 -5.53
N PRO A 107 -1.15 -3.65 -6.52
CA PRO A 107 -2.19 -3.99 -7.51
C PRO A 107 -1.71 -5.08 -8.50
N ASP A 108 -2.59 -5.55 -9.40
CA ASP A 108 -2.27 -6.65 -10.33
C ASP A 108 -0.97 -6.40 -11.14
N GLU A 109 -0.67 -5.13 -11.46
CA GLU A 109 0.53 -4.73 -12.19
C GLU A 109 1.83 -5.06 -11.44
N VAL A 110 1.80 -5.20 -10.12
CA VAL A 110 2.99 -5.57 -9.33
C VAL A 110 3.48 -6.97 -9.71
N MET A 111 2.60 -7.83 -10.22
CA MET A 111 2.94 -9.21 -10.58
C MET A 111 3.94 -9.29 -11.76
N ASP A 112 4.07 -8.24 -12.54
CA ASP A 112 5.08 -8.14 -13.61
C ASP A 112 6.49 -7.82 -13.08
N VAL A 113 6.61 -7.41 -11.80
CA VAL A 113 7.90 -7.11 -11.18
C VAL A 113 8.55 -8.40 -10.65
N PRO A 114 9.86 -8.62 -10.90
CA PRO A 114 10.57 -9.80 -10.40
C PRO A 114 10.44 -9.96 -8.88
N VAL A 115 10.19 -11.20 -8.44
CA VAL A 115 10.12 -11.54 -7.02
C VAL A 115 11.54 -11.67 -6.45
N VAL A 116 11.76 -11.09 -5.28
CA VAL A 116 12.92 -11.34 -4.42
C VAL A 116 12.42 -12.09 -3.19
N GLU A 117 13.10 -13.17 -2.82
CA GLU A 117 12.79 -13.89 -1.58
C GLU A 117 12.95 -12.92 -0.39
N SER A 118 11.91 -12.80 0.44
CA SER A 118 11.82 -11.82 1.53
C SER A 118 11.47 -12.48 2.87
N GLY A 119 11.66 -11.76 3.98
CA GLY A 119 11.47 -12.24 5.33
C GLY A 119 12.78 -12.82 5.92
N ALA A 120 12.67 -13.86 6.72
CA ALA A 120 13.84 -14.48 7.38
C ALA A 120 14.91 -15.02 6.39
N SER A 121 14.48 -15.41 5.18
CA SER A 121 15.33 -15.95 4.11
C SER A 121 15.61 -14.93 3.00
N THR A 122 15.57 -13.63 3.30
CA THR A 122 15.80 -12.58 2.28
C THR A 122 17.10 -12.81 1.51
N ASN A 123 17.01 -12.86 0.18
CA ASN A 123 18.14 -13.08 -0.71
C ASN A 123 18.91 -11.77 -0.97
N ILE A 124 19.84 -11.45 -0.09
CA ILE A 124 20.64 -10.21 -0.15
C ILE A 124 21.50 -10.15 -1.43
N GLU A 125 22.06 -11.27 -1.89
CA GLU A 125 22.88 -11.30 -3.10
C GLU A 125 22.07 -10.97 -4.35
N GLU A 126 20.83 -11.42 -4.43
CA GLU A 126 19.90 -11.09 -5.51
C GLU A 126 19.57 -9.59 -5.51
N ILE A 127 19.28 -9.01 -4.34
CA ILE A 127 19.04 -7.57 -4.20
C ILE A 127 20.25 -6.76 -4.68
N ILE A 128 21.45 -7.13 -4.26
CA ILE A 128 22.70 -6.48 -4.69
C ILE A 128 22.87 -6.57 -6.22
N ALA A 129 22.54 -7.71 -6.83
CA ALA A 129 22.62 -7.89 -8.28
C ALA A 129 21.64 -7.00 -9.06
N ILE A 130 20.47 -6.70 -8.50
CA ILE A 130 19.46 -5.78 -9.06
C ILE A 130 19.99 -4.35 -9.08
N LYS A 131 20.89 -3.97 -8.19
CA LYS A 131 21.46 -2.63 -8.00
C LYS A 131 20.34 -1.56 -7.82
N PRO A 132 19.53 -1.67 -6.78
CA PRO A 132 18.56 -0.63 -6.44
C PRO A 132 19.28 0.59 -5.83
N ASP A 133 18.64 1.76 -5.90
CA ASP A 133 19.05 2.96 -5.16
C ASP A 133 18.69 2.80 -3.68
N VAL A 134 17.54 2.16 -3.43
CA VAL A 134 16.99 1.98 -2.09
C VAL A 134 16.24 0.65 -1.97
N VAL A 135 16.29 0.06 -0.80
CA VAL A 135 15.47 -1.09 -0.38
C VAL A 135 14.52 -0.62 0.72
N LEU A 136 13.22 -0.82 0.52
CA LEU A 136 12.18 -0.64 1.53
C LEU A 136 11.95 -1.98 2.22
N MET A 137 11.88 -1.99 3.54
CA MET A 137 11.66 -3.19 4.35
C MET A 137 10.96 -2.86 5.66
N SER A 138 10.27 -3.84 6.26
CA SER A 138 9.62 -3.68 7.55
C SER A 138 10.54 -4.06 8.70
N SER A 139 10.36 -3.39 9.84
CA SER A 139 11.04 -3.76 11.09
C SER A 139 10.60 -5.11 11.66
N MET A 140 9.49 -5.69 11.19
CA MET A 140 8.98 -6.99 11.65
C MET A 140 9.71 -8.16 11.00
N ASP A 141 10.13 -8.03 9.74
CA ASP A 141 10.60 -9.15 8.92
C ASP A 141 12.11 -9.17 8.71
N GLN A 142 12.81 -8.08 9.02
CA GLN A 142 14.20 -7.89 8.63
C GLN A 142 15.15 -7.77 9.82
N SER A 143 16.29 -8.45 9.74
CA SER A 143 17.30 -8.36 10.77
C SER A 143 18.24 -7.18 10.57
N THR A 144 18.81 -6.67 11.67
CA THR A 144 19.85 -5.64 11.64
C THR A 144 21.06 -6.08 10.79
N GLU A 145 21.33 -7.38 10.73
CA GLU A 145 22.42 -7.96 9.93
C GLU A 145 22.16 -7.80 8.43
N GLN A 146 20.94 -8.06 7.96
CA GLN A 146 20.55 -7.88 6.56
C GLN A 146 20.67 -6.41 6.12
N ILE A 147 20.24 -5.47 6.99
CA ILE A 147 20.40 -4.04 6.76
C ILE A 147 21.88 -3.70 6.59
N ALA A 148 22.76 -4.15 7.52
CA ALA A 148 24.19 -3.87 7.47
C ALA A 148 24.87 -4.47 6.22
N GLN A 149 24.42 -5.62 5.73
CA GLN A 149 24.94 -6.24 4.51
C GLN A 149 24.61 -5.40 3.26
N LEU A 150 23.36 -4.92 3.14
CA LEU A 150 22.94 -4.04 2.03
C LEU A 150 23.68 -2.71 2.06
N GLU A 151 23.80 -2.07 3.21
CA GLU A 151 24.53 -0.81 3.36
C GLU A 151 26.03 -0.93 3.05
N THR A 152 26.65 -2.08 3.43
CA THR A 152 28.04 -2.38 3.07
C THR A 152 28.21 -2.52 1.56
N ALA A 153 27.19 -2.95 0.84
CA ALA A 153 27.16 -3.00 -0.62
C ALA A 153 26.85 -1.64 -1.28
N GLY A 154 26.66 -0.57 -0.49
CA GLY A 154 26.36 0.79 -0.97
C GLY A 154 24.91 1.00 -1.34
N ILE A 155 23.98 0.15 -0.87
CA ILE A 155 22.55 0.26 -1.08
C ILE A 155 21.91 0.92 0.14
N HIS A 156 21.12 1.96 -0.07
CA HIS A 156 20.38 2.58 1.02
C HIS A 156 19.22 1.69 1.48
N VAL A 157 18.97 1.65 2.79
CA VAL A 157 17.87 0.91 3.38
C VAL A 157 16.98 1.86 4.15
N VAL A 158 15.68 1.79 3.92
CA VAL A 158 14.62 2.53 4.61
C VAL A 158 13.68 1.53 5.27
N VAL A 159 13.46 1.69 6.57
CA VAL A 159 12.65 0.77 7.37
C VAL A 159 11.34 1.41 7.74
N SER A 160 10.24 0.75 7.40
CA SER A 160 8.88 1.09 7.79
C SER A 160 8.43 0.32 9.06
N ARG A 161 7.48 0.90 9.81
CA ARG A 161 6.90 0.30 11.02
C ARG A 161 5.55 0.90 11.31
N GLU A 162 4.55 0.51 10.55
CA GLU A 162 3.19 1.00 10.68
C GLU A 162 2.39 0.12 11.65
N THR A 163 2.09 0.61 12.85
CA THR A 163 1.27 -0.09 13.84
C THR A 163 -0.14 0.48 13.95
N ASP A 164 -0.28 1.77 13.68
CA ASP A 164 -1.51 2.55 13.79
C ASP A 164 -1.75 3.37 12.51
N ILE A 165 -2.88 4.06 12.42
CA ILE A 165 -3.26 4.85 11.23
C ILE A 165 -2.27 6.02 11.01
N GLU A 166 -1.78 6.66 12.06
CA GLU A 166 -0.81 7.75 11.92
C GLU A 166 0.55 7.23 11.41
N GLY A 167 0.94 6.01 11.82
CA GLY A 167 2.10 5.31 11.27
C GLY A 167 1.97 5.07 9.76
N VAL A 168 0.78 4.73 9.29
CA VAL A 168 0.52 4.58 7.84
C VAL A 168 0.72 5.92 7.11
N TYR A 169 0.20 7.03 7.65
CA TYR A 169 0.43 8.36 7.06
C TYR A 169 1.92 8.71 7.03
N THR A 170 2.65 8.42 8.12
CA THR A 170 4.09 8.63 8.22
C THR A 170 4.85 7.83 7.15
N ALA A 171 4.50 6.58 6.91
CA ALA A 171 5.11 5.75 5.87
C ALA A 171 4.83 6.30 4.46
N ILE A 172 3.59 6.73 4.19
CA ILE A 172 3.21 7.34 2.91
C ILE A 172 4.00 8.65 2.66
N GLU A 173 4.12 9.53 3.66
CA GLU A 173 4.91 10.75 3.56
C GLU A 173 6.40 10.46 3.32
N MET A 174 6.96 9.54 4.11
CA MET A 174 8.36 9.12 4.02
C MET A 174 8.70 8.57 2.64
N ILE A 175 7.90 7.63 2.14
CA ILE A 175 8.08 7.04 0.81
C ILE A 175 7.80 8.10 -0.28
N GLY A 176 6.82 8.97 -0.09
CA GLY A 176 6.54 10.10 -0.97
C GLY A 176 7.75 11.00 -1.15
N THR A 177 8.38 11.40 -0.05
CA THR A 177 9.61 12.22 -0.06
C THR A 177 10.77 11.48 -0.74
N LEU A 178 10.96 10.20 -0.40
CA LEU A 178 12.01 9.36 -0.99
C LEU A 178 11.90 9.27 -2.52
N MET A 179 10.68 9.29 -3.03
CA MET A 179 10.36 9.14 -4.46
C MET A 179 10.18 10.48 -5.20
N GLY A 180 10.25 11.64 -4.50
CA GLY A 180 9.90 12.95 -5.06
C GLY A 180 8.43 13.02 -5.49
N LYS A 181 7.54 12.50 -4.63
CA LYS A 181 6.09 12.38 -4.85
C LYS A 181 5.28 12.98 -3.69
N GLU A 182 5.78 13.99 -3.03
CA GLU A 182 5.22 14.60 -1.82
C GLU A 182 3.78 15.07 -2.03
N ASP A 183 3.49 15.71 -3.17
CA ASP A 183 2.15 16.19 -3.50
C ASP A 183 1.15 15.03 -3.63
N THR A 184 1.55 13.93 -4.29
CA THR A 184 0.70 12.76 -4.47
C THR A 184 0.51 12.02 -3.14
N ALA A 185 1.56 11.89 -2.34
CA ALA A 185 1.50 11.30 -1.00
C ALA A 185 0.53 12.09 -0.10
N SER A 186 0.64 13.42 -0.09
CA SER A 186 -0.27 14.30 0.65
C SER A 186 -1.72 14.15 0.18
N ALA A 187 -1.97 14.00 -1.12
CA ALA A 187 -3.30 13.77 -1.66
C ALA A 187 -3.89 12.41 -1.21
N VAL A 188 -3.09 11.34 -1.23
CA VAL A 188 -3.50 10.00 -0.75
C VAL A 188 -3.88 10.07 0.74
N ILE A 189 -3.06 10.70 1.58
CA ILE A 189 -3.34 10.87 3.01
C ILE A 189 -4.62 11.68 3.23
N ALA A 190 -4.82 12.77 2.46
CA ALA A 190 -6.02 13.59 2.56
C ALA A 190 -7.29 12.79 2.22
N ASP A 191 -7.24 11.94 1.20
CA ASP A 191 -8.35 11.06 0.82
C ASP A 191 -8.67 10.03 1.90
N MET A 192 -7.65 9.37 2.47
CA MET A 192 -7.82 8.47 3.62
C MET A 192 -8.47 9.17 4.81
N LYS A 193 -7.95 10.36 5.19
CA LYS A 193 -8.49 11.16 6.30
C LYS A 193 -9.94 11.55 6.05
N GLN A 194 -10.28 11.93 4.83
CA GLN A 194 -11.66 12.27 4.45
C GLN A 194 -12.58 11.05 4.58
N THR A 195 -12.16 9.88 4.11
CA THR A 195 -12.92 8.63 4.20
C THR A 195 -13.15 8.24 5.65
N PHE A 196 -12.09 8.21 6.47
CA PHE A 196 -12.22 7.91 7.91
C PHE A 196 -13.12 8.90 8.64
N GLN A 197 -13.01 10.20 8.33
CA GLN A 197 -13.91 11.19 8.93
C GLN A 197 -15.37 10.98 8.53
N ALA A 198 -15.62 10.67 7.26
CA ALA A 198 -16.98 10.39 6.77
C ALA A 198 -17.58 9.13 7.43
N ILE A 199 -16.77 8.09 7.64
CA ILE A 199 -17.17 6.88 8.36
C ILE A 199 -17.51 7.24 9.82
N LYS A 200 -16.63 7.96 10.51
CA LYS A 200 -16.81 8.37 11.90
C LYS A 200 -18.09 9.21 12.07
N ASP A 201 -18.36 10.14 11.16
CA ASP A 201 -19.53 11.02 11.24
C ASP A 201 -20.87 10.28 11.01
N LYS A 202 -20.84 9.16 10.29
CA LYS A 202 -22.00 8.30 10.05
C LYS A 202 -22.21 7.26 11.13
N SER A 203 -21.13 6.85 11.81
CA SER A 203 -21.16 5.80 12.83
C SER A 203 -22.01 6.21 14.04
N THR A 204 -22.92 5.35 14.47
CA THR A 204 -23.88 5.62 15.56
C THR A 204 -23.63 4.72 16.79
N GLY A 205 -22.58 3.89 16.77
CA GLY A 205 -22.21 3.04 17.89
C GLY A 205 -21.83 3.85 19.12
N ASP A 206 -22.17 3.35 20.28
CA ASP A 206 -21.95 3.97 21.59
C ASP A 206 -20.94 3.19 22.46
N GLY A 207 -20.25 2.23 21.86
CA GLY A 207 -19.30 1.33 22.54
C GLY A 207 -19.96 0.15 23.27
N SER A 208 -21.28 -0.02 23.14
CA SER A 208 -21.99 -1.13 23.80
C SER A 208 -21.82 -2.47 23.07
N GLN A 209 -21.53 -2.44 21.79
CA GLN A 209 -21.24 -3.64 20.98
C GLN A 209 -19.74 -3.85 20.82
N SER A 210 -19.34 -5.11 20.78
CA SER A 210 -17.95 -5.52 20.77
C SER A 210 -17.57 -6.27 19.48
N ILE A 211 -16.30 -6.10 19.06
CA ILE A 211 -15.72 -6.72 17.89
C ILE A 211 -14.47 -7.51 18.27
N TYR A 212 -14.34 -8.72 17.73
CA TYR A 212 -13.15 -9.54 17.79
C TYR A 212 -12.49 -9.59 16.42
N PHE A 213 -11.20 -9.25 16.35
CA PHE A 213 -10.36 -9.39 15.16
C PHE A 213 -9.57 -10.68 15.23
N GLU A 214 -9.91 -11.67 14.40
CA GLU A 214 -9.14 -12.88 14.23
C GLU A 214 -8.11 -12.69 13.13
N VAL A 215 -6.83 -12.55 13.52
CA VAL A 215 -5.73 -12.28 12.58
C VAL A 215 -4.91 -13.50 12.23
N SER A 216 -5.21 -14.64 12.86
CA SER A 216 -4.63 -15.95 12.54
C SER A 216 -5.68 -17.04 12.75
N PRO A 217 -5.86 -17.97 11.80
CA PRO A 217 -6.85 -19.04 11.95
C PRO A 217 -6.44 -20.04 13.04
N LEU A 218 -7.44 -20.68 13.66
CA LEU A 218 -7.28 -21.59 14.80
C LEU A 218 -6.17 -22.65 14.62
N GLN A 219 -6.00 -23.16 13.43
CA GLN A 219 -4.99 -24.20 13.13
C GLN A 219 -3.55 -23.76 13.33
N TYR A 220 -3.27 -22.45 13.33
CA TYR A 220 -1.93 -21.85 13.57
C TYR A 220 -1.82 -21.13 14.91
N GLY A 221 -2.83 -21.25 15.78
CA GLY A 221 -2.99 -20.50 17.01
C GLY A 221 -3.75 -19.20 16.78
N LEU A 222 -4.60 -18.85 17.73
CA LEU A 222 -5.43 -17.65 17.64
C LEU A 222 -4.61 -16.43 18.02
N TRP A 223 -4.63 -15.43 17.16
CA TRP A 223 -4.06 -14.11 17.40
C TRP A 223 -5.10 -13.05 17.17
N THR A 224 -4.97 -11.95 17.89
CA THR A 224 -5.86 -10.78 17.78
C THR A 224 -5.08 -9.48 17.61
N ALA A 225 -5.76 -8.48 17.09
CA ALA A 225 -5.34 -7.09 17.14
C ALA A 225 -5.93 -6.46 18.42
N GLY A 226 -5.08 -6.03 19.32
CA GLY A 226 -5.44 -5.32 20.55
C GLY A 226 -5.28 -3.80 20.43
N SER A 227 -5.11 -3.11 21.57
CA SER A 227 -4.88 -1.66 21.60
C SER A 227 -3.61 -1.26 20.86
N ASN A 228 -3.52 0.00 20.43
CA ASN A 228 -2.39 0.54 19.65
C ASN A 228 -2.19 -0.14 18.29
N THR A 229 -3.27 -0.63 17.69
CA THR A 229 -3.29 -1.14 16.33
C THR A 229 -4.29 -0.36 15.48
N PHE A 230 -4.04 -0.27 14.17
CA PHE A 230 -4.99 0.36 13.23
C PHE A 230 -6.37 -0.32 13.24
N MET A 231 -6.45 -1.62 13.54
CA MET A 231 -7.74 -2.33 13.66
C MET A 231 -8.54 -1.84 14.89
N ASP A 232 -7.87 -1.63 16.02
CA ASP A 232 -8.48 -1.08 17.24
C ASP A 232 -8.96 0.36 17.04
N GLU A 233 -8.17 1.19 16.33
CA GLU A 233 -8.54 2.55 15.98
C GLU A 233 -9.78 2.58 15.06
N ILE A 234 -9.86 1.67 14.07
CA ILE A 234 -11.02 1.54 13.19
C ILE A 234 -12.25 1.08 13.98
N ALA A 235 -12.12 0.09 14.86
CA ALA A 235 -13.23 -0.32 15.74
C ALA A 235 -13.76 0.86 16.58
N THR A 236 -12.86 1.62 17.19
CA THR A 236 -13.20 2.82 17.96
C THR A 236 -13.88 3.89 17.10
N MET A 237 -13.39 4.10 15.87
CA MET A 237 -13.98 5.03 14.89
C MET A 237 -15.41 4.65 14.54
N LEU A 238 -15.71 3.36 14.45
CA LEU A 238 -17.04 2.80 14.23
C LEU A 238 -17.92 2.81 15.50
N GLY A 239 -17.44 3.31 16.62
CA GLY A 239 -18.17 3.28 17.90
C GLY A 239 -18.33 1.88 18.47
N MET A 240 -17.44 0.94 18.11
CA MET A 240 -17.38 -0.42 18.65
C MET A 240 -16.30 -0.51 19.73
N THR A 241 -16.45 -1.48 20.64
CA THR A 241 -15.41 -1.84 21.60
C THR A 241 -14.63 -3.03 21.06
N ASN A 242 -13.30 -2.89 20.88
CA ASN A 242 -12.46 -4.05 20.64
C ASN A 242 -12.44 -4.92 21.89
N CYS A 243 -12.93 -6.15 21.81
CA CYS A 243 -13.05 -7.03 22.96
C CYS A 243 -11.69 -7.48 23.54
N PHE A 244 -10.58 -7.20 22.82
CA PHE A 244 -9.21 -7.43 23.27
C PHE A 244 -8.40 -6.13 23.41
N SER A 245 -9.03 -5.01 23.73
CA SER A 245 -8.36 -3.72 23.96
C SER A 245 -7.39 -3.72 25.16
N ASP A 246 -7.39 -4.75 25.99
CA ASP A 246 -6.43 -5.00 27.08
C ASP A 246 -5.16 -5.74 26.62
N VAL A 247 -5.10 -6.21 25.38
CA VAL A 247 -3.89 -6.72 24.73
C VAL A 247 -3.19 -5.55 24.05
N ASP A 248 -1.89 -5.36 24.33
CA ASP A 248 -1.09 -4.31 23.69
C ASP A 248 -0.53 -4.81 22.34
N GLY A 249 -0.90 -4.17 21.25
CA GLY A 249 -0.49 -4.57 19.90
C GLY A 249 -1.15 -5.87 19.45
N TRP A 250 -0.36 -6.72 18.81
CA TRP A 250 -0.78 -8.03 18.29
C TRP A 250 -0.44 -9.10 19.33
N GLY A 251 -1.42 -9.91 19.74
CA GLY A 251 -1.23 -10.88 20.82
C GLY A 251 -1.86 -12.24 20.54
N GLU A 252 -1.21 -13.30 21.06
CA GLU A 252 -1.77 -14.65 21.11
C GLU A 252 -2.87 -14.71 22.18
N ILE A 253 -3.98 -15.36 21.85
CA ILE A 253 -5.15 -15.51 22.72
C ILE A 253 -5.62 -16.95 22.74
N SER A 254 -6.53 -17.29 23.66
CA SER A 254 -7.15 -18.59 23.72
C SER A 254 -8.64 -18.57 23.35
N GLU A 255 -9.19 -19.74 23.00
CA GLU A 255 -10.63 -19.87 22.75
C GLU A 255 -11.46 -19.51 23.99
N GLU A 256 -10.98 -19.85 25.19
CA GLU A 256 -11.67 -19.52 26.45
C GLU A 256 -11.82 -18.02 26.62
N GLN A 257 -10.82 -17.23 26.26
CA GLN A 257 -10.90 -15.77 26.35
C GLN A 257 -11.96 -15.21 25.38
N ILE A 258 -12.09 -15.78 24.19
CA ILE A 258 -13.12 -15.37 23.23
C ILE A 258 -14.51 -15.74 23.76
N LEU A 259 -14.67 -16.96 24.28
CA LEU A 259 -15.94 -17.43 24.87
C LEU A 259 -16.38 -16.56 26.08
N GLU A 260 -15.42 -16.12 26.92
CA GLU A 260 -15.70 -15.27 28.08
C GLU A 260 -16.11 -13.85 27.66
N ARG A 261 -15.52 -13.32 26.56
CA ARG A 261 -15.76 -11.96 26.07
C ARG A 261 -17.00 -11.83 25.20
N ASP A 262 -17.52 -12.94 24.67
CA ASP A 262 -18.75 -13.06 23.89
C ASP A 262 -18.93 -11.93 22.86
N PRO A 263 -18.06 -11.81 21.82
CA PRO A 263 -18.12 -10.72 20.87
C PRO A 263 -19.43 -10.68 20.09
N ASP A 264 -19.91 -9.45 19.80
CA ASP A 264 -21.09 -9.20 18.95
C ASP A 264 -20.76 -9.39 17.48
N PHE A 265 -19.52 -9.09 17.07
CA PHE A 265 -19.01 -9.24 15.71
C PHE A 265 -17.65 -9.96 15.70
N ILE A 266 -17.41 -10.76 14.66
CA ILE A 266 -16.10 -11.36 14.38
C ILE A 266 -15.66 -10.89 13.00
N VAL A 267 -14.44 -10.36 12.92
CA VAL A 267 -13.78 -10.01 11.67
C VAL A 267 -12.54 -10.86 11.50
N THR A 268 -12.46 -11.61 10.42
CA THR A 268 -11.29 -12.43 10.08
C THR A 268 -10.63 -11.95 8.79
N ILE A 269 -9.31 -12.10 8.72
CA ILE A 269 -8.48 -11.79 7.55
C ILE A 269 -7.97 -13.07 6.88
N THR A 270 -8.59 -14.21 7.16
CA THR A 270 -8.16 -15.51 6.67
C THR A 270 -8.31 -15.60 5.15
N MET A 271 -7.21 -15.90 4.46
CA MET A 271 -7.19 -16.11 3.02
C MET A 271 -7.95 -17.39 2.64
N TYR A 272 -8.82 -17.30 1.63
CA TYR A 272 -9.57 -18.44 1.11
C TYR A 272 -9.19 -18.71 -0.35
N PHE A 273 -8.74 -19.94 -0.62
CA PHE A 273 -8.26 -20.36 -1.94
C PHE A 273 -9.24 -21.25 -2.70
N GLY A 274 -10.52 -21.30 -2.28
CA GLY A 274 -11.58 -22.05 -2.96
C GLY A 274 -11.61 -23.54 -2.64
N GLU A 275 -10.87 -24.00 -1.62
CA GLU A 275 -10.86 -25.38 -1.16
C GLU A 275 -11.30 -25.49 0.31
N GLY A 276 -12.19 -26.44 0.62
CA GLY A 276 -12.74 -26.63 1.97
C GLY A 276 -13.83 -25.62 2.34
N PRO A 277 -14.17 -25.50 3.65
CA PRO A 277 -15.12 -24.52 4.13
C PRO A 277 -14.58 -23.08 3.97
N THR A 278 -15.47 -22.11 3.77
CA THR A 278 -15.08 -20.70 3.83
C THR A 278 -14.64 -20.34 5.25
N PRO A 279 -13.89 -19.24 5.46
CA PRO A 279 -13.54 -18.79 6.81
C PRO A 279 -14.77 -18.60 7.71
N GLU A 280 -15.86 -18.10 7.18
CA GLU A 280 -17.11 -17.95 7.93
C GLU A 280 -17.74 -19.32 8.27
N GLU A 281 -17.76 -20.27 7.34
CA GLU A 281 -18.24 -21.63 7.58
C GLU A 281 -17.36 -22.37 8.60
N GLU A 282 -16.05 -22.15 8.57
CA GLU A 282 -15.10 -22.70 9.54
C GLU A 282 -15.41 -22.17 10.94
N LEU A 283 -15.54 -20.85 11.12
CA LEU A 283 -15.90 -20.20 12.37
C LEU A 283 -17.25 -20.73 12.91
N LEU A 284 -18.27 -20.84 12.06
CA LEU A 284 -19.58 -21.37 12.42
C LEU A 284 -19.56 -22.86 12.82
N SER A 285 -18.55 -23.61 12.42
CA SER A 285 -18.41 -25.04 12.69
C SER A 285 -17.61 -25.38 13.95
N ARG A 286 -16.98 -24.37 14.61
CA ARG A 286 -16.14 -24.58 15.79
C ARG A 286 -16.94 -25.10 16.97
N THR A 287 -16.49 -26.21 17.54
CA THR A 287 -17.16 -26.82 18.70
C THR A 287 -16.98 -25.93 19.94
N GLY A 288 -18.07 -25.65 20.64
CA GLY A 288 -18.07 -24.78 21.82
C GLY A 288 -18.32 -23.30 21.54
N TRP A 289 -18.27 -22.88 20.26
CA TRP A 289 -18.52 -21.49 19.85
C TRP A 289 -19.99 -21.18 19.57
N GLU A 290 -20.86 -22.17 19.56
CA GLU A 290 -22.28 -22.05 19.23
C GLU A 290 -23.06 -21.07 20.13
N ASN A 291 -22.48 -20.70 21.29
CA ASN A 291 -23.06 -19.73 22.22
C ASN A 291 -22.55 -18.31 22.08
N ILE A 292 -21.50 -18.07 21.30
CA ILE A 292 -20.98 -16.72 21.01
C ILE A 292 -22.06 -15.91 20.26
N THR A 293 -22.28 -14.69 20.67
CA THR A 293 -23.30 -13.80 20.10
C THR A 293 -23.07 -13.59 18.59
N ALA A 294 -21.84 -13.34 18.15
CA ALA A 294 -21.50 -13.19 16.72
C ALA A 294 -21.84 -14.47 15.91
N ILE A 295 -21.58 -15.66 16.49
CA ILE A 295 -21.86 -16.93 15.81
C ILE A 295 -23.37 -17.16 15.68
N LYS A 296 -24.16 -16.93 16.77
CA LYS A 296 -25.62 -17.04 16.74
C LYS A 296 -26.26 -16.12 15.71
N ASN A 297 -25.75 -14.91 15.59
CA ASN A 297 -26.27 -13.88 14.72
C ASN A 297 -25.67 -13.97 13.30
N LYS A 298 -24.69 -14.84 13.08
CA LYS A 298 -23.88 -14.92 11.85
C LYS A 298 -23.22 -13.59 11.50
N ALA A 299 -22.87 -12.80 12.52
CA ALA A 299 -22.21 -11.52 12.40
C ALA A 299 -20.69 -11.72 12.22
N ILE A 300 -20.31 -12.32 11.09
CA ILE A 300 -18.93 -12.67 10.73
C ILE A 300 -18.61 -12.02 9.40
N LEU A 301 -17.51 -11.27 9.32
CA LEU A 301 -16.97 -10.68 8.11
C LEU A 301 -15.58 -11.23 7.83
N ASN A 302 -15.33 -11.68 6.60
CA ASN A 302 -14.00 -12.06 6.15
C ASN A 302 -13.46 -11.05 5.14
N LEU A 303 -12.39 -10.33 5.49
CA LEU A 303 -11.66 -9.38 4.63
C LEU A 303 -10.37 -10.03 4.11
N GLN A 304 -10.52 -10.96 3.17
CA GLN A 304 -9.43 -11.80 2.65
C GLN A 304 -8.49 -11.11 1.66
N ASN A 305 -8.88 -9.93 1.12
CA ASN A 305 -8.08 -9.23 0.11
C ASN A 305 -7.09 -8.23 0.72
N ASN A 306 -6.81 -8.38 2.00
CA ASN A 306 -5.82 -7.62 2.76
C ASN A 306 -6.15 -6.12 2.98
N GLU A 307 -7.39 -5.66 2.76
CA GLU A 307 -7.79 -4.27 2.99
C GLU A 307 -7.66 -3.86 4.46
N LEU A 308 -7.82 -4.80 5.39
CA LEU A 308 -7.71 -4.55 6.83
C LEU A 308 -6.45 -5.16 7.47
N SER A 309 -5.72 -6.02 6.75
CA SER A 309 -4.54 -6.70 7.30
C SER A 309 -3.22 -6.01 6.99
N ARG A 310 -3.20 -5.12 6.00
CA ARG A 310 -2.01 -4.39 5.57
C ARG A 310 -2.12 -2.91 5.90
N PRO A 311 -1.08 -2.31 6.51
CA PRO A 311 -1.04 -0.89 6.80
C PRO A 311 -0.76 -0.08 5.51
N THR A 312 -1.79 0.11 4.70
CA THR A 312 -1.73 0.72 3.37
C THR A 312 -2.86 1.74 3.18
N PRO A 313 -2.89 2.51 2.09
CA PRO A 313 -4.04 3.37 1.78
C PRO A 313 -5.38 2.63 1.74
N ARG A 314 -5.39 1.31 1.44
CA ARG A 314 -6.61 0.48 1.42
C ARG A 314 -7.23 0.22 2.80
N LEU A 315 -6.56 0.61 3.90
CA LEU A 315 -7.21 0.60 5.22
C LEU A 315 -8.49 1.44 5.25
N ALA A 316 -8.58 2.50 4.45
CA ALA A 316 -9.79 3.31 4.33
C ALA A 316 -10.94 2.50 3.68
N ASP A 317 -10.62 1.66 2.66
CA ASP A 317 -11.59 0.76 2.04
C ASP A 317 -12.03 -0.33 3.03
N GLY A 318 -11.08 -0.93 3.76
CA GLY A 318 -11.36 -1.91 4.80
C GLY A 318 -12.27 -1.36 5.92
N ALA A 319 -12.05 -0.13 6.34
CA ALA A 319 -12.90 0.55 7.31
C ALA A 319 -14.31 0.80 6.76
N GLN A 320 -14.45 1.18 5.47
CA GLN A 320 -15.75 1.34 4.83
C GLN A 320 -16.49 0.01 4.73
N MET A 321 -15.81 -1.07 4.31
CA MET A 321 -16.41 -2.42 4.25
C MET A 321 -16.89 -2.88 5.64
N LEU A 322 -16.13 -2.58 6.67
CA LEU A 322 -16.52 -2.90 8.04
C LEU A 322 -17.71 -2.05 8.51
N TYR A 323 -17.77 -0.77 8.14
CA TYR A 323 -18.92 0.10 8.38
C TYR A 323 -20.20 -0.46 7.71
N ASP A 324 -20.11 -0.80 6.41
CA ASP A 324 -21.23 -1.33 5.65
C ASP A 324 -21.76 -2.62 6.28
N PHE A 325 -20.86 -3.53 6.67
CA PHE A 325 -21.22 -4.77 7.37
C PHE A 325 -21.95 -4.54 8.69
N ILE A 326 -21.45 -3.63 9.53
CA ILE A 326 -22.03 -3.38 10.87
C ILE A 326 -23.36 -2.65 10.78
N TYR A 327 -23.48 -1.65 9.91
CA TYR A 327 -24.59 -0.71 9.90
C TYR A 327 -25.60 -0.89 8.77
N GLU A 328 -25.23 -1.54 7.67
CA GLU A 328 -26.08 -1.65 6.48
C GLU A 328 -26.49 -3.10 6.18
N GLU A 329 -25.67 -4.11 6.50
CA GLU A 329 -25.90 -5.50 6.13
C GLU A 329 -26.36 -6.36 7.32
N THR A 330 -26.05 -5.98 8.55
CA THR A 330 -26.44 -6.76 9.73
C THR A 330 -27.84 -6.33 10.19
N PRO A 331 -28.82 -7.25 10.25
CA PRO A 331 -30.22 -6.97 10.57
C PRO A 331 -30.47 -6.55 12.04
#